data_2dbb7fd94bf83d9913ae09f718e31606
#
_entry.id   2dbb7fd94bf83d9913ae09f718e31606
#
_cell.length_a   1.000
_cell.length_b   1.000
_cell.length_c   1.000
_cell.angle_alpha   90.00
_cell.angle_beta   90.00
_cell.angle_gamma   90.00
#
_symmetry.space_group_name_H-M   'P 1'
#
loop_
_entity.id
_entity.type
_entity.pdbx_description
1 polymer ?
#
loop_
_entity_poly.entity_id
_entity_poly.type
_entity_poly.pdbx_seq_one_letter_code
_entity_poly.pdbx_strand_id
1 'polypeptide(L)'
;MAELIQFGEPENESERIAAQYLREHLPDDYKLYTNLEIHRNGRLYEVDIILVAPHAVYIIDVKGVYGKVEVDRNEWYPQNRQSYPSPLKKYRQHARALSGLIADADPARRRLLRRVLVQGTVLLTTENVEVIDVSTDRLQESDIICLGEASL
;
A
#
# COMPACT_ATOMS: atom_id res chain seq x y z
N MET A 1 14.86 -3.83 13.17
CA MET A 1 13.79 -4.67 12.61
C MET A 1 12.43 -4.09 13.02
N ALA A 2 11.54 -3.89 12.07
CA ALA A 2 10.22 -3.36 12.37
C ALA A 2 9.38 -4.35 13.19
N GLU A 3 8.46 -3.84 14.00
CA GLU A 3 7.50 -4.66 14.73
C GLU A 3 6.37 -5.10 13.79
N LEU A 4 6.08 -6.39 13.76
CA LEU A 4 5.01 -6.96 12.94
C LEU A 4 3.83 -7.38 13.82
N ILE A 5 2.64 -6.86 13.50
CA ILE A 5 1.38 -7.23 14.15
C ILE A 5 0.45 -7.79 13.08
N GLN A 6 0.20 -9.08 13.13
CA GLN A 6 -0.62 -9.79 12.14
C GLN A 6 -2.04 -9.96 12.65
N PHE A 7 -3.02 -9.46 11.89
CA PHE A 7 -4.45 -9.57 12.22
C PHE A 7 -5.12 -10.77 11.57
N GLY A 8 -4.73 -11.11 10.35
CA GLY A 8 -5.23 -12.27 9.63
C GLY A 8 -4.10 -13.03 8.95
N GLU A 9 -4.44 -14.13 8.27
CA GLU A 9 -3.47 -14.90 7.52
C GLU A 9 -3.19 -14.27 6.15
N PRO A 10 -1.96 -14.30 5.63
CA PRO A 10 -1.67 -13.87 4.27
C PRO A 10 -2.48 -14.70 3.26
N GLU A 11 -3.08 -14.03 2.28
CA GLU A 11 -3.88 -14.70 1.25
C GLU A 11 -3.01 -15.44 0.23
N ASN A 12 -1.76 -15.03 0.07
CA ASN A 12 -0.84 -15.63 -0.89
C ASN A 12 0.62 -15.45 -0.48
N GLU A 13 1.51 -16.07 -1.24
CA GLU A 13 2.95 -16.04 -0.99
C GLU A 13 3.55 -14.64 -1.16
N SER A 14 3.03 -13.85 -2.11
CA SER A 14 3.52 -12.49 -2.34
C SER A 14 3.32 -11.61 -1.12
N GLU A 15 2.18 -11.72 -0.44
CA GLU A 15 1.91 -10.96 0.78
C GLU A 15 2.85 -11.38 1.91
N ARG A 16 3.11 -12.67 2.04
CA ARG A 16 4.03 -13.20 3.05
C ARG A 16 5.45 -12.71 2.81
N ILE A 17 5.91 -12.75 1.57
CA ILE A 17 7.24 -12.27 1.17
C ILE A 17 7.38 -10.78 1.47
N ALA A 18 6.38 -9.98 1.10
CA ALA A 18 6.41 -8.54 1.32
C ALA A 18 6.48 -8.18 2.80
N ALA A 19 5.65 -8.80 3.63
CA ALA A 19 5.65 -8.56 5.07
C ALA A 19 6.98 -8.93 5.71
N GLN A 20 7.54 -10.08 5.35
CA GLN A 20 8.83 -10.54 5.86
C GLN A 20 9.97 -9.60 5.46
N TYR A 21 10.00 -9.20 4.19
CA TYR A 21 11.01 -8.29 3.67
C TYR A 21 10.98 -6.94 4.41
N LEU A 22 9.80 -6.35 4.54
CA LEU A 22 9.64 -5.06 5.21
C LEU A 22 10.02 -5.17 6.69
N ARG A 23 9.62 -6.24 7.36
CA ARG A 23 10.00 -6.48 8.76
C ARG A 23 11.51 -6.49 8.95
N GLU A 24 12.22 -7.20 8.08
CA GLU A 24 13.68 -7.38 8.20
C GLU A 24 14.46 -6.12 7.84
N HIS A 25 13.97 -5.31 6.89
CA HIS A 25 14.72 -4.19 6.33
C HIS A 25 14.35 -2.82 6.90
N LEU A 26 13.23 -2.70 7.61
CA LEU A 26 12.82 -1.44 8.21
C LEU A 26 13.33 -1.28 9.64
N PRO A 27 13.61 -0.03 10.08
CA PRO A 27 14.07 0.24 11.45
C PRO A 27 13.07 -0.15 12.53
N ASP A 28 13.55 -0.22 13.78
CA ASP A 28 12.76 -0.64 14.94
C ASP A 28 11.58 0.29 15.27
N ASP A 29 11.65 1.55 14.87
CA ASP A 29 10.59 2.54 15.10
C ASP A 29 9.47 2.48 14.05
N TYR A 30 9.54 1.54 13.11
CA TYR A 30 8.47 1.27 12.15
C TYR A 30 7.59 0.13 12.66
N LYS A 31 6.29 0.22 12.40
CA LYS A 31 5.32 -0.83 12.75
C LYS A 31 4.58 -1.28 11.51
N LEU A 32 4.42 -2.59 11.38
CA LEU A 32 3.67 -3.24 10.30
C LEU A 32 2.43 -3.90 10.86
N TYR A 33 1.30 -3.59 10.28
CA TYR A 33 0.02 -4.25 10.54
C TYR A 33 -0.40 -4.96 9.26
N THR A 34 -0.67 -6.26 9.33
CA THR A 34 -0.95 -7.05 8.14
C THR A 34 -2.31 -7.69 8.16
N ASN A 35 -2.90 -7.83 6.98
CA ASN A 35 -4.16 -8.57 6.73
C ASN A 35 -5.30 -8.11 7.61
N LEU A 36 -5.66 -6.84 7.49
CA LEU A 36 -6.69 -6.23 8.32
C LEU A 36 -7.80 -5.60 7.48
N GLU A 37 -8.87 -5.24 8.16
CA GLU A 37 -10.04 -4.61 7.56
C GLU A 37 -10.28 -3.25 8.21
N ILE A 38 -10.62 -2.27 7.38
CA ILE A 38 -11.03 -0.94 7.84
C ILE A 38 -12.53 -0.81 7.59
N HIS A 39 -13.27 -0.50 8.63
CA HIS A 39 -14.73 -0.25 8.55
C HIS A 39 -14.99 1.25 8.69
N ARG A 40 -15.60 1.84 7.67
CA ARG A 40 -15.97 3.25 7.70
C ARG A 40 -17.21 3.53 6.85
N ASN A 41 -18.16 4.26 7.43
CA ASN A 41 -19.40 4.67 6.76
C ASN A 41 -20.15 3.51 6.08
N GLY A 42 -20.23 2.37 6.76
CA GLY A 42 -20.89 1.18 6.26
C GLY A 42 -20.13 0.42 5.17
N ARG A 43 -18.90 0.81 4.87
CA ARG A 43 -18.06 0.17 3.87
C ARG A 43 -16.89 -0.57 4.53
N LEU A 44 -16.51 -1.69 3.92
CA LEU A 44 -15.37 -2.50 4.32
C LEU A 44 -14.23 -2.31 3.34
N TYR A 45 -13.04 -2.03 3.87
CA TYR A 45 -11.82 -1.90 3.09
C TYR A 45 -10.82 -2.94 3.56
N GLU A 46 -10.51 -3.91 2.72
CA GLU A 46 -9.47 -4.90 3.00
C GLU A 46 -8.11 -4.32 2.69
N VAL A 47 -7.14 -4.53 3.58
CA VAL A 47 -5.80 -3.97 3.45
C VAL A 47 -4.76 -5.06 3.71
N ASP A 48 -3.82 -5.21 2.79
CA ASP A 48 -2.73 -6.17 2.93
C ASP A 48 -1.76 -5.75 4.03
N ILE A 49 -1.26 -4.51 3.95
CA ILE A 49 -0.28 -3.98 4.90
C ILE A 49 -0.58 -2.51 5.20
N ILE A 50 -0.54 -2.16 6.49
CA ILE A 50 -0.42 -0.77 6.94
C ILE A 50 0.96 -0.63 7.56
N LEU A 51 1.76 0.28 7.02
CA LEU A 51 3.08 0.63 7.53
C LEU A 51 3.01 1.96 8.25
N VAL A 52 3.30 1.96 9.54
CA VAL A 52 3.37 3.19 10.33
C VAL A 52 4.84 3.55 10.50
N ALA A 53 5.24 4.62 9.82
CA ALA A 53 6.57 5.20 9.91
C ALA A 53 6.54 6.47 10.75
N PRO A 54 7.69 6.97 11.24
CA PRO A 54 7.72 8.22 12.01
C PRO A 54 7.16 9.45 11.27
N HIS A 55 7.22 9.44 9.93
CA HIS A 55 6.86 10.59 9.09
C HIS A 55 5.52 10.44 8.37
N ALA A 56 4.98 9.21 8.25
CA ALA A 56 3.76 8.96 7.48
C ALA A 56 3.20 7.57 7.75
N VAL A 57 1.97 7.36 7.29
CA VAL A 57 1.31 6.05 7.28
C VAL A 57 1.12 5.63 5.83
N TYR A 58 1.53 4.42 5.50
CA TYR A 58 1.38 3.86 4.15
C TYR A 58 0.40 2.70 4.18
N ILE A 59 -0.58 2.74 3.29
CA ILE A 59 -1.46 1.60 3.01
C ILE A 59 -0.92 0.92 1.76
N ILE A 60 -0.53 -0.33 1.87
CA ILE A 60 0.21 -1.04 0.84
C ILE A 60 -0.61 -2.21 0.29
N ASP A 61 -0.85 -2.19 -1.02
CA ASP A 61 -1.35 -3.35 -1.77
C ASP A 61 -0.17 -4.13 -2.32
N VAL A 62 -0.17 -5.44 -2.13
CA VAL A 62 0.92 -6.31 -2.60
C VAL A 62 0.49 -7.04 -3.87
N LYS A 63 1.30 -6.92 -4.92
CA LYS A 63 1.04 -7.55 -6.23
C LYS A 63 2.26 -8.30 -6.74
N GLY A 64 2.02 -9.51 -7.30
CA GLY A 64 3.06 -10.30 -7.96
C GLY A 64 2.90 -10.24 -9.48
N VAL A 65 3.24 -9.12 -10.09
CA VAL A 65 3.13 -8.89 -11.54
C VAL A 65 4.46 -9.17 -12.22
N TYR A 66 4.44 -9.83 -13.38
CA TYR A 66 5.65 -10.18 -14.14
C TYR A 66 5.84 -9.30 -15.36
N GLY A 67 7.10 -9.06 -15.72
CA GLY A 67 7.48 -8.39 -16.96
C GLY A 67 7.05 -6.93 -16.98
N LYS A 68 6.63 -6.46 -18.15
CA LYS A 68 6.19 -5.07 -18.31
C LYS A 68 4.76 -4.90 -17.87
N VAL A 69 4.47 -3.84 -17.15
CA VAL A 69 3.12 -3.40 -16.82
C VAL A 69 2.98 -1.92 -17.14
N GLU A 70 2.03 -1.60 -18.02
CA GLU A 70 1.65 -0.21 -18.28
C GLU A 70 0.61 0.20 -17.24
N VAL A 71 0.86 1.31 -16.57
CA VAL A 71 -0.03 1.81 -15.52
C VAL A 71 -0.67 3.11 -15.94
N ASP A 72 -2.00 3.17 -15.86
CA ASP A 72 -2.77 4.38 -16.08
C ASP A 72 -3.60 4.68 -14.83
N ARG A 73 -4.28 5.79 -14.79
CA ARG A 73 -5.05 6.24 -13.62
C ARG A 73 -6.11 5.22 -13.17
N ASN A 74 -6.79 4.60 -14.12
CA ASN A 74 -7.93 3.74 -13.82
C ASN A 74 -7.68 2.27 -14.06
N GLU A 75 -6.69 1.94 -14.88
CA GLU A 75 -6.46 0.59 -15.37
C GLU A 75 -4.99 0.27 -15.46
N TRP A 76 -4.63 -0.98 -15.16
CA TRP A 76 -3.29 -1.50 -15.36
C TRP A 76 -3.30 -2.55 -16.46
N TYR A 77 -2.28 -2.53 -17.32
CA TYR A 77 -2.17 -3.39 -18.50
C TYR A 77 -0.89 -4.22 -18.41
N PRO A 78 -0.91 -5.37 -17.69
CA PRO A 78 0.24 -6.26 -17.65
C PRO A 78 0.43 -6.98 -18.97
N GLN A 79 1.68 -7.23 -19.34
CA GLN A 79 2.05 -7.80 -20.63
C GLN A 79 1.44 -9.18 -20.89
N ASN A 80 1.36 -10.02 -19.86
CA ASN A 80 1.04 -11.45 -20.00
C ASN A 80 -0.33 -11.83 -19.41
N ARG A 81 -1.19 -10.87 -19.13
CA ARG A 81 -2.53 -11.15 -18.59
C ARG A 81 -3.50 -10.03 -18.93
N GLN A 82 -4.76 -10.31 -18.71
CA GLN A 82 -5.83 -9.33 -18.94
C GLN A 82 -5.65 -8.10 -18.04
N SER A 83 -6.01 -6.93 -18.57
CA SER A 83 -6.03 -5.70 -17.79
C SER A 83 -6.98 -5.78 -16.60
N TYR A 84 -6.71 -5.00 -15.58
CA TYR A 84 -7.53 -4.94 -14.38
C TYR A 84 -7.55 -3.52 -13.81
N PRO A 85 -8.57 -3.19 -12.98
CA PRO A 85 -8.63 -1.86 -12.37
C PRO A 85 -7.39 -1.54 -11.54
N SER A 86 -6.96 -0.29 -11.58
CA SER A 86 -5.76 0.16 -10.88
C SER A 86 -5.82 -0.13 -9.37
N PRO A 87 -4.93 -0.96 -8.84
CA PRO A 87 -4.85 -1.18 -7.40
C PRO A 87 -4.39 0.07 -6.65
N LEU A 88 -3.60 0.92 -7.29
CA LEU A 88 -3.17 2.19 -6.70
C LEU A 88 -4.34 3.14 -6.49
N LYS A 89 -5.24 3.27 -7.48
CA LYS A 89 -6.46 4.06 -7.33
C LYS A 89 -7.31 3.56 -6.17
N LYS A 90 -7.48 2.25 -6.07
CA LYS A 90 -8.21 1.59 -4.99
C LYS A 90 -7.58 1.92 -3.63
N TYR A 91 -6.27 1.77 -3.49
CA TYR A 91 -5.59 2.00 -2.21
C TYR A 91 -5.49 3.49 -1.85
N ARG A 92 -5.49 4.38 -2.82
CA ARG A 92 -5.64 5.81 -2.54
C ARG A 92 -7.01 6.14 -1.92
N GLN A 93 -8.06 5.42 -2.31
CA GLN A 93 -9.38 5.51 -1.68
C GLN A 93 -9.37 4.94 -0.26
N HIS A 94 -8.72 3.79 -0.05
CA HIS A 94 -8.53 3.19 1.28
C HIS A 94 -7.74 4.13 2.20
N ALA A 95 -6.75 4.83 1.66
CA ALA A 95 -5.96 5.80 2.41
C ALA A 95 -6.82 6.96 2.93
N ARG A 96 -7.75 7.45 2.11
CA ARG A 96 -8.70 8.49 2.54
C ARG A 96 -9.60 7.99 3.66
N ALA A 97 -10.08 6.75 3.59
CA ALA A 97 -10.89 6.15 4.63
C ALA A 97 -10.11 6.07 5.95
N LEU A 98 -8.86 5.61 5.92
CA LEU A 98 -8.02 5.54 7.10
C LEU A 98 -7.71 6.94 7.66
N SER A 99 -7.42 7.90 6.78
CA SER A 99 -7.18 9.29 7.19
C SER A 99 -8.37 9.86 7.96
N GLY A 100 -9.59 9.59 7.49
CA GLY A 100 -10.82 9.98 8.18
C GLY A 100 -10.98 9.31 9.54
N LEU A 101 -10.69 8.01 9.63
CA LEU A 101 -10.74 7.28 10.89
C LEU A 101 -9.74 7.83 11.91
N ILE A 102 -8.52 8.12 11.48
CA ILE A 102 -7.49 8.71 12.34
C ILE A 102 -7.95 10.07 12.87
N ALA A 103 -8.49 10.92 12.01
CA ALA A 103 -8.97 12.25 12.39
C ALA A 103 -10.12 12.18 13.41
N ASP A 104 -10.98 11.16 13.28
CA ASP A 104 -12.15 10.98 14.14
C ASP A 104 -11.85 10.20 15.43
N ALA A 105 -10.68 9.59 15.55
CA ALA A 105 -10.31 8.75 16.69
C ALA A 105 -10.25 9.52 18.02
N ASP A 106 -9.85 10.79 17.96
CA ASP A 106 -9.81 11.67 19.14
C ASP A 106 -10.29 13.07 18.72
N PRO A 107 -11.55 13.41 19.01
CA PRO A 107 -12.11 14.71 18.61
C PRO A 107 -11.35 15.91 19.16
N ALA A 108 -10.74 15.80 20.33
CA ALA A 108 -9.94 16.87 20.93
C ALA A 108 -8.67 17.16 20.15
N ARG A 109 -8.15 16.17 19.42
CA ARG A 109 -6.91 16.28 18.62
C ARG A 109 -7.17 16.23 17.11
N ARG A 110 -8.41 16.39 16.70
CA ARG A 110 -8.78 16.25 15.27
C ARG A 110 -7.94 17.10 14.33
N ARG A 111 -7.67 18.36 14.71
CA ARG A 111 -6.88 19.28 13.89
C ARG A 111 -5.45 18.78 13.70
N LEU A 112 -4.85 18.22 14.75
CA LEU A 112 -3.52 17.64 14.69
C LEU A 112 -3.50 16.34 13.89
N LEU A 113 -4.47 15.45 14.13
CA LEU A 113 -4.56 14.15 13.47
C LEU A 113 -4.81 14.26 11.96
N ARG A 114 -5.49 15.32 11.49
CA ARG A 114 -5.67 15.58 10.06
C ARG A 114 -4.37 15.87 9.32
N ARG A 115 -3.29 16.19 10.04
CA ARG A 115 -1.97 16.44 9.45
C ARG A 115 -1.17 15.16 9.22
N VAL A 116 -1.63 14.03 9.74
CA VAL A 116 -0.97 12.75 9.50
C VAL A 116 -1.10 12.41 8.02
N LEU A 117 0.04 12.25 7.35
CA LEU A 117 0.07 11.84 5.95
C LEU A 117 -0.27 10.36 5.85
N VAL A 118 -1.33 10.04 5.10
CA VAL A 118 -1.70 8.65 4.79
C VAL A 118 -1.65 8.49 3.28
N GLN A 119 -0.83 7.56 2.81
CA GLN A 119 -0.53 7.38 1.41
C GLN A 119 -0.83 5.97 0.94
N GLY A 120 -1.53 5.84 -0.20
CA GLY A 120 -1.74 4.56 -0.87
C GLY A 120 -0.51 4.20 -1.71
N THR A 121 -0.08 2.95 -1.62
CA THR A 121 1.13 2.45 -2.28
C THR A 121 0.89 1.04 -2.79
N VAL A 122 1.50 0.69 -3.91
CA VAL A 122 1.53 -0.68 -4.42
C VAL A 122 2.96 -1.20 -4.37
N LEU A 123 3.13 -2.38 -3.78
CA LEU A 123 4.42 -3.05 -3.67
C LEU A 123 4.44 -4.27 -4.59
N LEU A 124 5.37 -4.27 -5.55
CA LEU A 124 5.56 -5.37 -6.48
C LEU A 124 6.66 -6.29 -5.97
N THR A 125 6.33 -7.56 -5.77
CA THR A 125 7.25 -8.55 -5.17
C THR A 125 8.06 -9.34 -6.19
N THR A 126 7.70 -9.26 -7.47
CA THR A 126 8.33 -10.03 -8.54
C THR A 126 9.62 -9.34 -9.01
N GLU A 127 10.67 -10.12 -9.21
CA GLU A 127 11.92 -9.61 -9.79
C GLU A 127 11.72 -9.26 -11.27
N ASN A 128 12.55 -8.31 -11.75
CA ASN A 128 12.57 -7.89 -13.16
C ASN A 128 11.24 -7.35 -13.70
N VAL A 129 10.40 -6.81 -12.85
CA VAL A 129 9.20 -6.10 -13.29
C VAL A 129 9.58 -4.70 -13.78
N GLU A 130 9.00 -4.30 -14.92
CA GLU A 130 9.19 -2.96 -15.47
C GLU A 130 7.85 -2.22 -15.47
N VAL A 131 7.79 -1.10 -14.75
CA VAL A 131 6.60 -0.26 -14.65
C VAL A 131 6.72 0.88 -15.66
N ILE A 132 5.70 1.04 -16.51
CA ILE A 132 5.63 2.11 -17.50
C ILE A 132 4.40 2.96 -17.21
N ASP A 133 4.60 4.19 -16.77
CA ASP A 133 3.52 5.12 -16.47
C ASP A 133 3.05 5.77 -17.77
N VAL A 134 1.89 5.35 -18.26
CA VAL A 134 1.27 5.89 -19.48
C VAL A 134 0.20 6.93 -19.19
N SER A 135 0.02 7.30 -17.93
CA SER A 135 -0.96 8.31 -17.53
C SER A 135 -0.54 9.70 -18.01
N THR A 136 -1.53 10.57 -18.22
CA THR A 136 -1.28 11.96 -18.66
C THR A 136 -0.58 12.79 -17.60
N ASP A 137 -0.87 12.54 -16.32
CA ASP A 137 -0.29 13.27 -15.19
C ASP A 137 1.06 12.71 -14.72
N ARG A 138 1.42 11.50 -15.13
CA ARG A 138 2.66 10.80 -14.72
C ARG A 138 2.80 10.64 -13.20
N LEU A 139 1.68 10.55 -12.48
CA LEU A 139 1.65 10.45 -11.02
C LEU A 139 1.42 9.03 -10.50
N GLN A 140 1.46 8.01 -11.38
CA GLN A 140 1.22 6.63 -10.96
C GLN A 140 2.50 5.97 -10.46
N GLU A 141 3.59 6.12 -11.18
CA GLU A 141 4.85 5.44 -10.89
C GLU A 141 5.45 5.77 -9.53
N SER A 142 5.30 7.00 -9.06
CA SER A 142 5.91 7.47 -7.81
C SER A 142 5.42 6.72 -6.56
N ASP A 143 4.22 6.12 -6.62
CA ASP A 143 3.62 5.39 -5.50
C ASP A 143 3.64 3.87 -5.73
N ILE A 144 4.45 3.41 -6.69
CA ILE A 144 4.66 2.00 -6.99
C ILE A 144 6.11 1.66 -6.63
N ILE A 145 6.29 0.68 -5.76
CA ILE A 145 7.62 0.28 -5.27
C ILE A 145 7.89 -1.15 -5.70
N CYS A 146 9.07 -1.39 -6.28
CA CYS A 146 9.55 -2.74 -6.56
C CYS A 146 10.39 -3.23 -5.38
N LEU A 147 10.17 -4.47 -4.96
CA LEU A 147 10.75 -4.99 -3.72
C LEU A 147 12.29 -4.89 -3.70
N GLY A 148 12.94 -5.18 -4.81
CA GLY A 148 14.41 -5.10 -4.92
C GLY A 148 14.96 -3.67 -4.88
N GLU A 149 14.12 -2.66 -5.04
CA GLU A 149 14.48 -1.24 -5.06
C GLU A 149 14.02 -0.49 -3.82
N ALA A 150 13.35 -1.19 -2.91
CA ALA A 150 12.78 -0.58 -1.71
C ALA A 150 13.88 -0.19 -0.72
N SER A 151 14.42 1.00 -0.90
CA SER A 151 15.27 1.68 0.07
C SER A 151 14.39 2.64 0.87
N LEU A 152 13.71 2.09 1.83
CA LEU A 152 12.81 2.86 2.69
C LEU A 152 13.53 3.46 3.89
#